data_c07abc49bcc2a09fe4f3fc90696113e9
#
_entry.id   c07abc49bcc2a09fe4f3fc90696113e9
#
_cell.length_a   1.000
_cell.length_b   1.000
_cell.length_c   1.000
_cell.angle_alpha   90.00
_cell.angle_beta   90.00
_cell.angle_gamma   90.00
#
_symmetry.space_group_name_H-M   'P 1'
#
loop_
_entity.id
_entity.type
_entity.pdbx_description
1 polymer ?
#
loop_
_entity_poly.entity_id
_entity_poly.type
_entity_poly.pdbx_seq_one_letter_code
_entity_poly.pdbx_strand_id
1 'polypeptide(L)'
;MFKRTPVNSSYRHVLIAGVLLTILLLGACASLLNLPAGKPADVDEARQLWSVLEQEHMVGEHAEPLKPFIGAARPHGWVLEVDSKVIQVGRHRGFVVVKKNYNGDKPGDRPSIADVEKDRRRYLKAITVMFKREPGYDPDNQNWFWAKYHPDGRLFSMHKMGMTIAMAGRLMKGGTSRDRNRGCIYCHSSAGGGDYIFYPDIVPPAPAQP
;
A
#
# COMPACT_ATOMS: atom_id res chain seq x y z
N MET A 1 -64.95 8.69 -21.43
CA MET A 1 -64.63 9.38 -20.18
C MET A 1 -63.92 8.38 -19.28
N PHE A 2 -62.56 8.37 -19.31
CA PHE A 2 -61.76 7.40 -18.54
C PHE A 2 -61.53 7.92 -17.13
N LYS A 3 -62.08 7.25 -16.11
CA LYS A 3 -61.82 7.53 -14.68
C LYS A 3 -60.41 7.07 -14.32
N ARG A 4 -59.52 8.00 -14.00
CA ARG A 4 -58.22 7.70 -13.40
C ARG A 4 -58.45 7.32 -11.93
N THR A 5 -58.18 6.08 -11.56
CA THR A 5 -58.13 5.65 -10.16
C THR A 5 -56.95 6.31 -9.44
N PRO A 6 -57.15 6.90 -8.24
CA PRO A 6 -56.05 7.49 -7.50
C PRO A 6 -55.12 6.39 -6.99
N VAL A 7 -53.87 6.50 -7.30
CA VAL A 7 -52.80 5.62 -6.77
C VAL A 7 -52.69 5.90 -5.27
N ASN A 8 -52.82 4.86 -4.46
CA ASN A 8 -52.81 4.93 -2.99
C ASN A 8 -51.48 5.56 -2.50
N SER A 9 -51.58 6.57 -1.64
CA SER A 9 -50.45 7.35 -1.09
C SER A 9 -49.37 6.44 -0.46
N SER A 10 -49.74 5.35 0.18
CA SER A 10 -48.84 4.39 0.81
C SER A 10 -47.89 3.70 -0.19
N TYR A 11 -48.36 3.38 -1.41
CA TYR A 11 -47.52 2.82 -2.47
C TYR A 11 -46.46 3.80 -2.97
N ARG A 12 -46.79 5.07 -2.99
CA ARG A 12 -45.81 6.12 -3.41
C ARG A 12 -44.68 6.24 -2.41
N HIS A 13 -44.94 6.16 -1.12
CA HIS A 13 -43.89 6.22 -0.09
C HIS A 13 -42.97 4.98 -0.11
N VAL A 14 -43.53 3.79 -0.32
CA VAL A 14 -42.75 2.54 -0.43
C VAL A 14 -41.86 2.55 -1.68
N LEU A 15 -42.37 3.01 -2.81
CA LEU A 15 -41.58 3.14 -4.05
C LEU A 15 -40.45 4.16 -3.91
N ILE A 16 -40.71 5.31 -3.30
CA ILE A 16 -39.69 6.35 -3.08
C ILE A 16 -38.60 5.85 -2.12
N ALA A 17 -38.98 5.17 -1.03
CA ALA A 17 -38.03 4.58 -0.08
C ALA A 17 -37.16 3.50 -0.75
N GLY A 18 -37.73 2.65 -1.61
CA GLY A 18 -37.01 1.63 -2.35
C GLY A 18 -36.01 2.23 -3.33
N VAL A 19 -36.39 3.28 -4.07
CA VAL A 19 -35.50 3.97 -5.00
C VAL A 19 -34.37 4.70 -4.28
N LEU A 20 -34.64 5.35 -3.15
CA LEU A 20 -33.62 6.02 -2.34
C LEU A 20 -32.61 5.01 -1.77
N LEU A 21 -33.07 3.83 -1.33
CA LEU A 21 -32.18 2.77 -0.81
C LEU A 21 -31.29 2.20 -1.91
N THR A 22 -31.80 1.99 -3.12
CA THR A 22 -31.01 1.52 -4.25
C THR A 22 -29.97 2.56 -4.71
N ILE A 23 -30.31 3.84 -4.71
CA ILE A 23 -29.35 4.92 -5.04
C ILE A 23 -28.24 5.00 -3.99
N LEU A 24 -28.54 4.84 -2.71
CA LEU A 24 -27.57 4.80 -1.62
C LEU A 24 -26.61 3.61 -1.75
N LEU A 25 -27.11 2.43 -2.09
CA LEU A 25 -26.28 1.23 -2.30
C LEU A 25 -25.38 1.36 -3.54
N LEU A 26 -25.88 1.91 -4.64
CA LEU A 26 -25.10 2.16 -5.85
C LEU A 26 -24.02 3.25 -5.62
N GLY A 27 -24.33 4.28 -4.84
CA GLY A 27 -23.38 5.33 -4.48
C GLY A 27 -22.21 4.81 -3.63
N ALA A 28 -22.47 3.89 -2.69
CA ALA A 28 -21.43 3.28 -1.87
C ALA A 28 -20.47 2.40 -2.70
N CYS A 29 -20.98 1.62 -3.65
CA CYS A 29 -20.15 0.85 -4.57
C CYS A 29 -19.29 1.74 -5.48
N ALA A 30 -19.83 2.83 -6.01
CA ALA A 30 -19.12 3.76 -6.87
C ALA A 30 -17.96 4.45 -6.12
N SER A 31 -18.13 4.76 -4.84
CA SER A 31 -17.08 5.39 -4.02
C SER A 31 -15.88 4.45 -3.78
N LEU A 32 -16.11 3.15 -3.62
CA LEU A 32 -15.05 2.15 -3.48
C LEU A 32 -14.25 1.98 -4.80
N LEU A 33 -14.90 2.11 -5.95
CA LEU A 33 -14.26 2.00 -7.26
C LEU A 33 -13.32 3.18 -7.55
N ASN A 34 -13.50 4.33 -6.90
CA ASN A 34 -12.68 5.53 -7.11
C ASN A 34 -11.56 5.69 -6.09
N LEU A 35 -11.38 4.77 -5.14
CA LEU A 35 -10.23 4.78 -4.25
C LEU A 35 -8.94 4.52 -5.06
N PRO A 36 -7.88 5.28 -4.82
CA PRO A 36 -6.59 5.06 -5.50
C PRO A 36 -5.89 3.79 -5.01
N ALA A 37 -6.18 3.35 -3.79
CA ALA A 37 -5.59 2.19 -3.14
C ALA A 37 -6.63 1.37 -2.39
N GLY A 38 -6.28 0.12 -2.05
CA GLY A 38 -7.10 -0.76 -1.24
C GLY A 38 -8.30 -1.36 -1.95
N LYS A 39 -8.35 -1.32 -3.28
CA LYS A 39 -9.36 -2.03 -4.07
C LYS A 39 -9.17 -3.54 -3.92
N PRO A 40 -10.21 -4.36 -4.14
CA PRO A 40 -10.05 -5.82 -4.13
C PRO A 40 -8.89 -6.31 -5.01
N ALA A 41 -8.74 -5.78 -6.21
CA ALA A 41 -7.63 -6.11 -7.10
C ALA A 41 -6.25 -5.74 -6.53
N ASP A 42 -6.14 -4.60 -5.84
CA ASP A 42 -4.89 -4.19 -5.18
C ASP A 42 -4.54 -5.12 -4.02
N VAL A 43 -5.55 -5.58 -3.27
CA VAL A 43 -5.38 -6.54 -2.17
C VAL A 43 -4.94 -7.90 -2.70
N ASP A 44 -5.54 -8.37 -3.80
CA ASP A 44 -5.19 -9.64 -4.43
C ASP A 44 -3.77 -9.59 -5.03
N GLU A 45 -3.41 -8.49 -5.67
CA GLU A 45 -2.03 -8.28 -6.14
C GLU A 45 -1.03 -8.25 -4.99
N ALA A 46 -1.34 -7.58 -3.89
CA ALA A 46 -0.49 -7.54 -2.72
C ALA A 46 -0.29 -8.93 -2.10
N ARG A 47 -1.31 -9.80 -2.10
CA ARG A 47 -1.17 -11.19 -1.64
C ARG A 47 -0.25 -12.01 -2.56
N GLN A 48 -0.41 -11.86 -3.88
CA GLN A 48 0.47 -12.52 -4.85
C GLN A 48 1.91 -12.02 -4.69
N LEU A 49 2.08 -10.71 -4.55
CA LEU A 49 3.39 -10.09 -4.31
C LEU A 49 4.04 -10.66 -3.04
N TRP A 50 3.32 -10.74 -1.92
CA TRP A 50 3.84 -11.33 -0.69
C TRP A 50 4.30 -12.78 -0.91
N SER A 51 3.50 -13.62 -1.55
CA SER A 51 3.86 -15.01 -1.84
C SER A 51 5.14 -15.13 -2.68
N VAL A 52 5.31 -14.25 -3.68
CA VAL A 52 6.55 -14.22 -4.48
C VAL A 52 7.73 -13.76 -3.64
N LEU A 53 7.57 -12.76 -2.78
CA LEU A 53 8.64 -12.28 -1.91
C LEU A 53 9.09 -13.36 -0.89
N GLU A 54 8.16 -14.22 -0.42
CA GLU A 54 8.52 -15.38 0.41
C GLU A 54 9.33 -16.42 -0.39
N GLN A 55 8.92 -16.73 -1.62
CA GLN A 55 9.65 -17.66 -2.51
C GLN A 55 11.04 -17.15 -2.86
N GLU A 56 11.20 -15.83 -2.96
CA GLU A 56 12.48 -15.17 -3.24
C GLU A 56 13.31 -14.90 -1.97
N HIS A 57 12.88 -15.42 -0.80
CA HIS A 57 13.53 -15.28 0.51
C HIS A 57 13.74 -13.83 0.97
N MET A 58 12.94 -12.89 0.46
CA MET A 58 12.99 -11.48 0.85
C MET A 58 12.20 -11.19 2.12
N VAL A 59 11.15 -11.96 2.39
CA VAL A 59 10.26 -11.84 3.56
C VAL A 59 9.90 -13.21 4.14
N GLY A 60 9.16 -13.23 5.26
CA GLY A 60 8.70 -14.48 5.90
C GLY A 60 9.75 -15.14 6.77
N GLU A 61 9.52 -16.43 7.09
CA GLU A 61 10.36 -17.18 8.02
C GLU A 61 11.75 -17.48 7.46
N HIS A 62 11.85 -17.68 6.15
CA HIS A 62 13.09 -18.03 5.46
C HIS A 62 13.78 -16.82 4.81
N ALA A 63 13.38 -15.60 5.23
CA ALA A 63 13.99 -14.39 4.69
C ALA A 63 15.48 -14.31 5.04
N GLU A 64 16.29 -14.02 4.02
CA GLU A 64 17.72 -13.82 4.22
C GLU A 64 17.97 -12.57 5.08
N PRO A 65 18.85 -12.67 6.09
CA PRO A 65 19.25 -11.53 6.89
C PRO A 65 20.14 -10.60 6.06
N LEU A 66 19.85 -9.31 6.11
CA LEU A 66 20.64 -8.27 5.46
C LEU A 66 21.42 -7.48 6.51
N LYS A 67 22.31 -6.62 6.06
CA LYS A 67 23.02 -5.71 6.94
C LYS A 67 22.09 -4.56 7.37
N PRO A 68 21.75 -4.46 8.66
CA PRO A 68 20.89 -3.39 9.13
C PRO A 68 21.63 -2.06 9.21
N PHE A 69 20.88 -0.97 9.11
CA PHE A 69 21.40 0.39 9.27
C PHE A 69 20.40 1.30 9.98
N ILE A 70 20.86 2.43 10.51
CA ILE A 70 19.98 3.39 11.18
C ILE A 70 19.17 4.16 10.13
N GLY A 71 17.86 4.06 10.23
CA GLY A 71 16.90 4.86 9.47
C GLY A 71 16.71 6.23 10.13
N ALA A 72 16.65 7.29 9.34
CA ALA A 72 16.65 8.64 9.90
C ALA A 72 15.26 9.24 10.13
N ALA A 73 14.20 8.71 9.53
CA ALA A 73 12.93 9.44 9.45
C ALA A 73 11.70 8.58 9.72
N ARG A 74 10.81 9.07 10.60
CA ARG A 74 9.43 8.59 10.62
C ARG A 74 8.76 8.85 9.26
N PRO A 75 7.89 7.95 8.78
CA PRO A 75 7.18 6.87 9.48
C PRO A 75 7.88 5.50 9.45
N HIS A 76 9.13 5.44 9.05
CA HIS A 76 9.88 4.19 8.96
C HIS A 76 10.43 3.73 10.32
N GLY A 77 11.00 2.52 10.35
CA GLY A 77 11.67 1.98 11.51
C GLY A 77 12.92 2.79 11.89
N TRP A 78 13.33 2.68 13.16
CA TRP A 78 14.59 3.25 13.62
C TRP A 78 15.79 2.53 13.02
N VAL A 79 15.72 1.20 12.92
CA VAL A 79 16.68 0.38 12.17
C VAL A 79 15.97 -0.17 10.95
N LEU A 80 16.67 -0.23 9.84
CA LEU A 80 16.16 -0.69 8.55
C LEU A 80 17.07 -1.78 7.96
N GLU A 81 16.46 -2.70 7.23
CA GLU A 81 17.09 -3.50 6.19
C GLU A 81 16.36 -3.23 4.88
N VAL A 82 17.10 -3.13 3.79
CA VAL A 82 16.53 -2.90 2.46
C VAL A 82 17.08 -3.94 1.50
N ASP A 83 16.19 -4.58 0.77
CA ASP A 83 16.47 -5.53 -0.28
C ASP A 83 15.83 -5.09 -1.59
N SER A 84 16.41 -5.49 -2.71
CA SER A 84 15.86 -5.16 -4.02
C SER A 84 16.24 -6.19 -5.07
N LYS A 85 15.26 -6.49 -5.95
CA LYS A 85 15.41 -7.52 -6.97
C LYS A 85 14.45 -7.26 -8.13
N VAL A 86 14.71 -7.85 -9.29
CA VAL A 86 13.70 -7.96 -10.35
C VAL A 86 12.94 -9.26 -10.14
N ILE A 87 11.64 -9.19 -9.96
CA ILE A 87 10.77 -10.33 -9.72
C ILE A 87 9.62 -10.40 -10.73
N GLN A 88 8.98 -11.56 -10.78
CA GLN A 88 7.77 -11.79 -11.58
C GLN A 88 6.58 -12.00 -10.65
N VAL A 89 5.55 -11.13 -10.73
CA VAL A 89 4.29 -11.25 -10.00
C VAL A 89 3.15 -11.41 -10.99
N GLY A 90 2.58 -12.59 -11.09
CA GLY A 90 1.62 -12.91 -12.14
C GLY A 90 2.22 -12.64 -13.52
N ARG A 91 1.59 -11.76 -14.31
CA ARG A 91 2.10 -11.35 -15.64
C ARG A 91 3.05 -10.16 -15.61
N HIS A 92 3.27 -9.55 -14.45
CA HIS A 92 4.07 -8.34 -14.33
C HIS A 92 5.49 -8.66 -13.86
N ARG A 93 6.47 -8.30 -14.67
CA ARG A 93 7.88 -8.37 -14.33
C ARG A 93 8.37 -6.97 -13.98
N GLY A 94 8.90 -6.78 -12.78
CA GLY A 94 9.32 -5.47 -12.32
C GLY A 94 10.37 -5.51 -11.21
N PHE A 95 10.97 -4.37 -10.99
CA PHE A 95 11.89 -4.13 -9.89
C PHE A 95 11.09 -4.00 -8.59
N VAL A 96 11.53 -4.66 -7.54
CA VAL A 96 10.94 -4.55 -6.21
C VAL A 96 11.95 -4.01 -5.22
N VAL A 97 11.49 -3.16 -4.31
CA VAL A 97 12.24 -2.72 -3.14
C VAL A 97 11.44 -3.11 -1.90
N VAL A 98 12.05 -3.90 -1.05
CA VAL A 98 11.50 -4.38 0.22
C VAL A 98 12.26 -3.72 1.36
N LYS A 99 11.56 -3.02 2.24
CA LYS A 99 12.15 -2.40 3.42
C LYS A 99 11.54 -2.99 4.67
N LYS A 100 12.37 -3.66 5.47
CA LYS A 100 12.06 -4.18 6.79
C LYS A 100 12.26 -3.06 7.81
N ASN A 101 11.25 -2.78 8.61
CA ASN A 101 11.22 -1.65 9.56
C ASN A 101 11.24 -2.20 10.99
N TYR A 102 12.33 -1.95 11.70
CA TYR A 102 12.56 -2.40 13.05
C TYR A 102 12.44 -1.24 14.05
N ASN A 103 11.71 -1.48 15.13
CA ASN A 103 11.51 -0.55 16.25
C ASN A 103 11.42 -1.32 17.57
N GLY A 104 11.55 -0.63 18.69
CA GLY A 104 11.26 -1.18 20.01
C GLY A 104 9.75 -1.40 20.23
N ASP A 105 9.42 -1.92 21.40
CA ASP A 105 8.04 -2.30 21.74
C ASP A 105 7.18 -1.08 22.14
N LYS A 106 7.82 0.00 22.60
CA LYS A 106 7.14 1.24 22.99
C LYS A 106 7.42 2.37 21.99
N PRO A 107 6.52 3.33 21.85
CA PRO A 107 6.77 4.52 21.06
C PRO A 107 8.04 5.24 21.56
N GLY A 108 9.01 5.42 20.66
CA GLY A 108 10.28 6.08 20.98
C GLY A 108 11.43 5.14 21.33
N ASP A 109 11.17 3.87 21.58
CA ASP A 109 12.22 2.86 21.77
C ASP A 109 13.06 2.73 20.49
N ARG A 110 14.37 2.77 20.67
CA ARG A 110 15.35 2.74 19.58
C ARG A 110 16.32 1.58 19.79
N PRO A 111 16.00 0.39 19.26
CA PRO A 111 16.94 -0.73 19.34
C PRO A 111 18.24 -0.37 18.64
N SER A 112 19.36 -0.88 19.14
CA SER A 112 20.63 -0.82 18.43
C SER A 112 20.62 -1.78 17.23
N ILE A 113 21.56 -1.61 16.32
CA ILE A 113 21.78 -2.58 15.22
C ILE A 113 22.05 -3.98 15.82
N ALA A 114 22.88 -4.08 16.84
CA ALA A 114 23.19 -5.35 17.50
C ALA A 114 21.96 -6.03 18.12
N ASP A 115 21.02 -5.26 18.70
CA ASP A 115 19.77 -5.80 19.21
C ASP A 115 18.93 -6.41 18.10
N VAL A 116 18.82 -5.72 16.95
CA VAL A 116 18.10 -6.21 15.78
C VAL A 116 18.76 -7.46 15.19
N GLU A 117 20.09 -7.48 15.05
CA GLU A 117 20.83 -8.65 14.56
C GLU A 117 20.65 -9.86 15.45
N LYS A 118 20.57 -9.65 16.77
CA LYS A 118 20.34 -10.71 17.75
C LYS A 118 18.92 -11.28 17.69
N ASP A 119 17.91 -10.45 17.47
CA ASP A 119 16.51 -10.87 17.44
C ASP A 119 15.67 -10.02 16.47
N ARG A 120 15.85 -10.27 15.17
CA ARG A 120 15.09 -9.59 14.11
C ARG A 120 13.58 -9.73 14.25
N ARG A 121 13.13 -10.92 14.66
CA ARG A 121 11.70 -11.24 14.79
C ARG A 121 11.01 -10.34 15.82
N ARG A 122 11.65 -10.11 16.96
CA ARG A 122 11.13 -9.24 18.03
C ARG A 122 10.96 -7.79 17.55
N TYR A 123 11.95 -7.26 16.86
CA TYR A 123 12.01 -5.85 16.49
C TYR A 123 11.35 -5.52 15.17
N LEU A 124 11.04 -6.49 14.31
CA LEU A 124 10.34 -6.27 13.05
C LEU A 124 8.89 -5.85 13.30
N LYS A 125 8.52 -4.64 12.89
CA LYS A 125 7.18 -4.08 13.12
C LYS A 125 6.37 -3.90 11.85
N ALA A 126 7.03 -3.71 10.73
CA ALA A 126 6.37 -3.55 9.43
C ALA A 126 7.33 -3.86 8.27
N ILE A 127 6.76 -4.27 7.16
CA ILE A 127 7.46 -4.41 5.89
C ILE A 127 6.76 -3.51 4.87
N THR A 128 7.52 -2.59 4.26
CA THR A 128 7.01 -1.72 3.20
C THR A 128 7.64 -2.13 1.88
N VAL A 129 6.81 -2.22 0.85
CA VAL A 129 7.19 -2.72 -0.46
C VAL A 129 6.81 -1.72 -1.53
N MET A 130 7.72 -1.48 -2.46
CA MET A 130 7.50 -0.77 -3.71
C MET A 130 7.77 -1.76 -4.84
N PHE A 131 6.79 -2.00 -5.71
CA PHE A 131 6.92 -2.88 -6.87
C PHE A 131 6.68 -2.07 -8.14
N LYS A 132 7.67 -2.05 -9.03
CA LYS A 132 7.61 -1.33 -10.30
C LYS A 132 6.70 -2.07 -11.27
N ARG A 133 5.63 -1.40 -11.66
CA ARG A 133 4.67 -1.91 -12.64
C ARG A 133 5.03 -1.43 -14.05
N GLU A 134 4.32 -1.96 -15.00
CA GLU A 134 4.41 -1.57 -16.41
C GLU A 134 4.07 -0.09 -16.64
N PRO A 135 4.60 0.53 -17.72
CA PRO A 135 4.22 1.89 -18.11
C PRO A 135 2.70 2.04 -18.24
N GLY A 136 2.17 3.13 -17.70
CA GLY A 136 0.73 3.42 -17.71
C GLY A 136 -0.03 2.94 -16.48
N TYR A 137 0.58 2.18 -15.56
CA TYR A 137 -0.07 1.80 -14.30
C TYR A 137 -0.39 3.01 -13.43
N ASP A 138 0.59 3.85 -13.14
CA ASP A 138 0.47 5.10 -12.38
C ASP A 138 1.57 6.08 -12.83
N PRO A 139 1.47 6.67 -14.04
CA PRO A 139 2.53 7.49 -14.63
C PRO A 139 2.93 8.68 -13.77
N ASP A 140 1.96 9.29 -13.08
CA ASP A 140 2.19 10.43 -12.19
C ASP A 140 3.05 10.08 -10.97
N ASN A 141 3.17 8.81 -10.63
CA ASN A 141 3.91 8.29 -9.49
C ASN A 141 4.91 7.22 -9.91
N GLN A 142 5.51 7.35 -11.09
CA GLN A 142 6.56 6.48 -11.59
C GLN A 142 6.13 5.00 -11.70
N ASN A 143 4.84 4.75 -11.87
CA ASN A 143 4.26 3.41 -12.00
C ASN A 143 4.57 2.47 -10.82
N TRP A 144 4.71 2.98 -9.61
CA TRP A 144 4.92 2.17 -8.42
C TRP A 144 3.60 1.64 -7.84
N PHE A 145 3.56 0.32 -7.63
CA PHE A 145 2.63 -0.32 -6.71
C PHE A 145 3.23 -0.29 -5.30
N TRP A 146 2.42 0.07 -4.31
CA TRP A 146 2.84 0.21 -2.92
C TRP A 146 2.09 -0.77 -2.05
N ALA A 147 2.78 -1.39 -1.08
CA ALA A 147 2.14 -2.21 -0.08
C ALA A 147 2.84 -2.06 1.27
N LYS A 148 2.05 -2.18 2.35
CA LYS A 148 2.58 -2.23 3.70
C LYS A 148 2.01 -3.43 4.42
N TYR A 149 2.89 -4.28 4.94
CA TYR A 149 2.53 -5.53 5.60
C TYR A 149 2.98 -5.54 7.05
N HIS A 150 2.23 -6.24 7.89
CA HIS A 150 2.69 -6.77 9.15
C HIS A 150 3.78 -7.85 8.91
N PRO A 151 4.57 -8.22 9.92
CA PRO A 151 5.57 -9.27 9.79
C PRO A 151 5.03 -10.63 9.31
N ASP A 152 3.75 -10.89 9.53
CA ASP A 152 3.03 -12.11 9.15
C ASP A 152 2.36 -12.05 7.75
N GLY A 153 2.64 -11.02 6.97
CA GLY A 153 2.10 -10.86 5.61
C GLY A 153 0.70 -10.24 5.51
N ARG A 154 0.02 -10.02 6.63
CA ARG A 154 -1.26 -9.28 6.60
C ARG A 154 -1.01 -7.83 6.24
N LEU A 155 -1.87 -7.27 5.38
CA LEU A 155 -1.80 -5.86 5.04
C LEU A 155 -2.16 -4.97 6.23
N PHE A 156 -1.40 -3.90 6.40
CA PHE A 156 -1.85 -2.77 7.20
C PHE A 156 -3.08 -2.14 6.58
N SER A 157 -3.88 -1.49 7.40
CA SER A 157 -5.03 -0.70 6.96
C SER A 157 -5.01 0.69 7.58
N MET A 158 -5.68 1.62 6.93
CA MET A 158 -5.97 2.94 7.45
C MET A 158 -7.48 3.16 7.53
N HIS A 159 -7.93 3.94 8.52
CA HIS A 159 -9.30 4.38 8.60
C HIS A 159 -9.42 5.78 7.98
N LYS A 160 -10.24 5.91 6.95
CA LYS A 160 -10.49 7.19 6.28
C LYS A 160 -11.96 7.26 5.88
N MET A 161 -12.65 8.37 6.23
CA MET A 161 -14.06 8.61 5.90
C MET A 161 -14.97 7.45 6.31
N GLY A 162 -14.75 6.87 7.50
CA GLY A 162 -15.56 5.73 8.01
C GLY A 162 -15.26 4.38 7.36
N MET A 163 -14.30 4.31 6.44
CA MET A 163 -13.90 3.07 5.75
C MET A 163 -12.55 2.57 6.24
N THR A 164 -12.39 1.25 6.27
CA THR A 164 -11.11 0.59 6.45
C THR A 164 -10.52 0.29 5.08
N ILE A 165 -9.39 0.91 4.76
CA ILE A 165 -8.73 0.83 3.46
C ILE A 165 -7.41 0.07 3.64
N ALA A 166 -7.22 -1.03 2.92
CA ALA A 166 -5.97 -1.77 2.91
C ALA A 166 -4.85 -0.91 2.29
N MET A 167 -3.66 -0.98 2.87
CA MET A 167 -2.51 -0.23 2.39
C MET A 167 -1.81 -0.99 1.25
N ALA A 168 -2.48 -1.06 0.12
CA ALA A 168 -2.00 -1.67 -1.12
C ALA A 168 -2.51 -0.90 -2.34
N GLY A 169 -1.74 -0.81 -3.42
CA GLY A 169 -2.12 -0.19 -4.68
C GLY A 169 -1.42 1.12 -4.96
N ARG A 170 -2.07 1.97 -5.77
CA ARG A 170 -1.60 3.32 -6.08
C ARG A 170 -1.78 4.22 -4.87
N LEU A 171 -0.81 5.06 -4.58
CA LEU A 171 -0.91 6.04 -3.50
C LEU A 171 -1.16 7.43 -4.08
N MET A 172 -2.10 8.17 -3.48
CA MET A 172 -2.31 9.56 -3.84
C MET A 172 -1.15 10.43 -3.34
N LYS A 173 -0.72 11.41 -4.13
CA LYS A 173 0.03 12.55 -3.61
C LYS A 173 -0.81 13.17 -2.50
N GLY A 174 -0.31 13.09 -1.27
CA GLY A 174 -0.98 13.72 -0.14
C GLY A 174 -1.10 15.22 -0.36
N GLY A 175 -2.18 15.82 0.15
CA GLY A 175 -2.44 17.26 0.08
C GLY A 175 -1.33 18.13 0.69
N THR A 176 -1.55 19.43 0.76
CA THR A 176 -0.61 20.51 1.10
C THR A 176 0.25 20.28 2.35
N SER A 177 1.35 21.03 2.45
CA SER A 177 2.50 20.93 3.38
C SER A 177 2.25 20.84 4.90
N ARG A 178 1.03 20.95 5.37
CA ARG A 178 0.70 20.93 6.80
C ARG A 178 0.05 19.63 7.29
N ASP A 179 -0.28 18.72 6.40
CA ASP A 179 -0.95 17.46 6.76
C ASP A 179 0.07 16.36 7.05
N ARG A 180 0.16 15.94 8.30
CA ARG A 180 1.06 14.86 8.76
C ARG A 180 0.66 13.48 8.24
N ASN A 181 -0.50 13.35 7.61
CA ASN A 181 -1.02 12.12 7.00
C ASN A 181 -0.63 11.96 5.52
N ARG A 182 0.48 12.56 5.12
CA ARG A 182 0.98 12.45 3.76
C ARG A 182 1.47 11.04 3.51
N GLY A 183 0.91 10.40 2.50
CA GLY A 183 1.29 9.05 2.09
C GLY A 183 2.77 8.97 1.66
N CYS A 184 3.23 7.76 1.43
CA CYS A 184 4.61 7.42 1.07
C CYS A 184 5.16 8.30 -0.07
N ILE A 185 4.34 8.60 -1.07
CA ILE A 185 4.71 9.41 -2.25
C ILE A 185 5.23 10.81 -1.88
N TYR A 186 4.67 11.43 -0.84
CA TYR A 186 5.10 12.78 -0.48
C TYR A 186 6.61 12.86 -0.17
N CYS A 187 7.12 11.90 0.60
CA CYS A 187 8.55 11.82 0.89
C CYS A 187 9.31 11.22 -0.29
N HIS A 188 8.80 10.14 -0.87
CA HIS A 188 9.51 9.43 -1.94
C HIS A 188 9.65 10.26 -3.23
N SER A 189 8.72 11.16 -3.54
CA SER A 189 8.86 12.06 -4.69
C SER A 189 10.00 13.09 -4.55
N SER A 190 10.56 13.27 -3.36
CA SER A 190 11.73 14.11 -3.11
C SER A 190 13.06 13.34 -3.13
N ALA A 191 13.03 12.04 -3.41
CA ALA A 191 14.24 11.25 -3.53
C ALA A 191 15.08 11.69 -4.73
N GLY A 192 16.39 11.87 -4.51
CA GLY A 192 17.30 12.48 -5.48
C GLY A 192 17.55 11.68 -6.77
N GLY A 193 17.15 10.41 -6.82
CA GLY A 193 17.34 9.54 -7.99
C GLY A 193 16.26 9.65 -9.07
N GLY A 194 15.21 10.45 -8.84
CA GLY A 194 14.09 10.61 -9.79
C GLY A 194 13.14 9.42 -9.89
N ASP A 195 13.44 8.29 -9.27
CA ASP A 195 12.62 7.09 -9.28
C ASP A 195 12.05 6.71 -7.89
N TYR A 196 11.91 7.70 -7.02
CA TYR A 196 11.32 7.58 -5.68
C TYR A 196 12.13 6.72 -4.69
N ILE A 197 13.38 6.39 -4.99
CA ILE A 197 14.25 5.56 -4.16
C ILE A 197 15.26 6.44 -3.44
N PHE A 198 15.32 6.34 -2.09
CA PHE A 198 16.27 7.09 -1.26
C PHE A 198 17.60 6.37 -1.06
N TYR A 199 17.65 5.08 -1.27
CA TYR A 199 18.85 4.30 -1.00
C TYR A 199 19.80 4.38 -2.19
N PRO A 200 20.99 5.00 -2.05
CA PRO A 200 21.84 5.29 -3.19
C PRO A 200 22.41 4.05 -3.89
N ASP A 201 22.48 2.92 -3.17
CA ASP A 201 23.02 1.66 -3.71
C ASP A 201 21.94 0.82 -4.45
N ILE A 202 20.70 1.28 -4.44
CA ILE A 202 19.60 0.62 -5.14
C ILE A 202 19.40 1.34 -6.48
N VAL A 203 19.96 0.78 -7.52
CA VAL A 203 19.77 1.28 -8.89
C VAL A 203 18.77 0.36 -9.60
N PRO A 204 17.61 0.86 -10.02
CA PRO A 204 16.71 0.07 -10.85
C PRO A 204 17.44 -0.35 -12.13
N PRO A 205 17.25 -1.59 -12.61
CA PRO A 205 17.79 -1.98 -13.91
C PRO A 205 17.25 -1.05 -14.99
N ALA A 206 18.09 -0.73 -15.96
CA ALA A 206 17.66 0.04 -17.12
C ALA A 206 16.40 -0.59 -17.75
N PRO A 207 15.43 0.21 -18.18
CA PRO A 207 14.27 -0.32 -18.88
C PRO A 207 14.75 -1.14 -20.07
N ALA A 208 14.14 -2.34 -20.25
CA ALA A 208 14.42 -3.14 -21.44
C ALA A 208 14.14 -2.26 -22.67
N GLN A 209 15.15 -2.10 -23.51
CA GLN A 209 14.96 -1.40 -24.77
C GLN A 209 13.96 -2.20 -25.61
N PRO A 210 13.03 -1.54 -26.32
CA PRO A 210 12.00 -2.18 -27.12
C PRO A 210 12.57 -3.01 -28.27
#